data_d29c04693ae7b943897327e95cf37be0
#
_entry.id   d29c04693ae7b943897327e95cf37be0
#
_cell.length_a   1.000
_cell.length_b   1.000
_cell.length_c   1.000
_cell.angle_alpha   90.00
_cell.angle_beta   90.00
_cell.angle_gamma   90.00
#
_symmetry.space_group_name_H-M   'P 1'
#
loop_
_entity.id
_entity.type
_entity.pdbx_description
1 polymer ?
#
loop_
_entity_poly.entity_id
_entity_poly.type
_entity_poly.pdbx_seq_one_letter_code
_entity_poly.pdbx_strand_id
1 'polypeptide(L)'
;MDALLIVDFQNDFTPGGALPVAEGDRIARPINELLDSFDLVIATRDWHPAEHGSFAGVEVDSAKWRGADPPAIWPVHCVAGTPGAELHPDLEQAKVDVVIDKGQDPNSQGYSGFQDTRLGDLLRERGVSRLFVAGLATDYCVKNTVLDARREGFDVTVVEDAVRGVNVEPDDSERALEEMEEAGARLATSDEILAERV
;
A
#
# COMPACT_ATOMS: atom_id res chain seq x y z
N MET A 1 13.12 9.16 -13.52
CA MET A 1 11.68 9.06 -13.85
C MET A 1 10.90 9.02 -12.55
N ASP A 2 9.71 9.57 -12.55
CA ASP A 2 8.78 9.56 -11.41
C ASP A 2 7.71 8.50 -11.63
N ALA A 3 7.28 7.83 -10.56
CA ALA A 3 6.18 6.88 -10.62
C ALA A 3 5.17 7.12 -9.50
N LEU A 4 3.89 6.89 -9.79
CA LEU A 4 2.82 6.81 -8.79
C LEU A 4 2.67 5.35 -8.36
N LEU A 5 2.76 5.11 -7.06
CA LEU A 5 2.53 3.80 -6.45
C LEU A 5 1.27 3.85 -5.59
N ILE A 6 0.26 3.13 -6.00
CA ILE A 6 -1.03 3.01 -5.32
C ILE A 6 -1.00 1.71 -4.50
N VAL A 7 -0.94 1.85 -3.19
CA VAL A 7 -0.83 0.71 -2.27
C VAL A 7 -2.23 0.23 -1.89
N ASP A 8 -2.54 -1.02 -2.24
CA ASP A 8 -3.67 -1.81 -1.73
C ASP A 8 -5.04 -1.08 -1.72
N PHE A 9 -5.34 -0.31 -2.75
CA PHE A 9 -6.65 0.31 -2.86
C PHE A 9 -7.68 -0.73 -3.37
N GLN A 10 -8.11 -1.62 -2.46
CA GLN A 10 -8.91 -2.81 -2.71
C GLN A 10 -10.27 -2.76 -2.01
N ASN A 11 -11.22 -3.56 -2.49
CA ASN A 11 -12.58 -3.58 -1.96
C ASN A 11 -12.64 -3.91 -0.47
N ASP A 12 -11.86 -4.90 -0.01
CA ASP A 12 -11.88 -5.30 1.40
C ASP A 12 -11.37 -4.24 2.37
N PHE A 13 -10.56 -3.29 1.89
CA PHE A 13 -10.02 -2.18 2.70
C PHE A 13 -10.88 -0.90 2.64
N THR A 14 -12.01 -0.92 1.98
CA THR A 14 -12.93 0.23 1.90
C THR A 14 -14.21 -0.03 2.71
N PRO A 15 -15.01 0.99 3.01
CA PRO A 15 -16.26 0.81 3.74
C PRO A 15 -17.18 -0.25 3.11
N GLY A 16 -17.55 -1.25 3.91
CA GLY A 16 -18.33 -2.41 3.45
C GLY A 16 -17.50 -3.65 3.12
N GLY A 17 -16.18 -3.55 3.07
CA GLY A 17 -15.25 -4.67 2.91
C GLY A 17 -14.99 -5.44 4.20
N ALA A 18 -14.14 -6.47 4.13
CA ALA A 18 -13.88 -7.39 5.23
C ALA A 18 -12.96 -6.79 6.32
N LEU A 19 -12.10 -5.84 5.97
CA LEU A 19 -11.21 -5.12 6.89
C LEU A 19 -11.25 -3.62 6.55
N PRO A 20 -12.38 -2.94 6.82
CA PRO A 20 -12.63 -1.62 6.31
C PRO A 20 -11.79 -0.54 7.00
N VAL A 21 -11.16 0.30 6.19
CA VAL A 21 -10.53 1.54 6.62
C VAL A 21 -11.56 2.67 6.53
N ALA A 22 -11.69 3.45 7.60
CA ALA A 22 -12.62 4.58 7.63
C ALA A 22 -12.29 5.58 6.51
N GLU A 23 -13.30 5.95 5.71
CA GLU A 23 -13.14 6.85 4.55
C GLU A 23 -12.12 6.38 3.51
N GLY A 24 -11.78 5.07 3.49
CA GLY A 24 -10.80 4.52 2.57
C GLY A 24 -11.19 4.65 1.09
N ASP A 25 -12.47 4.73 0.78
CA ASP A 25 -13.01 4.99 -0.55
C ASP A 25 -12.78 6.43 -1.04
N ARG A 26 -12.62 7.39 -0.13
CA ARG A 26 -12.44 8.81 -0.48
C ARG A 26 -11.10 9.12 -1.12
N ILE A 27 -10.12 8.22 -1.02
CA ILE A 27 -8.82 8.41 -1.66
C ILE A 27 -8.89 8.24 -3.19
N ALA A 28 -9.95 7.66 -3.73
CA ALA A 28 -10.13 7.49 -5.17
C ALA A 28 -9.98 8.81 -5.94
N ARG A 29 -10.58 9.88 -5.44
CA ARG A 29 -10.58 11.18 -6.13
C ARG A 29 -9.15 11.74 -6.26
N PRO A 30 -8.39 12.01 -5.18
CA PRO A 30 -7.04 12.56 -5.31
C PRO A 30 -6.09 11.62 -6.08
N ILE A 31 -6.27 10.29 -5.99
CA ILE A 31 -5.49 9.35 -6.80
C ILE A 31 -5.78 9.54 -8.28
N ASN A 32 -7.06 9.53 -8.69
CA ASN A 32 -7.45 9.65 -10.08
C ASN A 32 -7.01 10.99 -10.71
N GLU A 33 -7.04 12.09 -9.94
CA GLU A 33 -6.56 13.40 -10.38
C GLU A 33 -5.05 13.40 -10.70
N LEU A 34 -4.28 12.52 -10.04
CA LEU A 34 -2.83 12.40 -10.25
C LEU A 34 -2.44 11.50 -11.43
N LEU A 35 -3.28 10.53 -11.84
CA LEU A 35 -2.89 9.46 -12.77
C LEU A 35 -2.25 9.97 -14.06
N ASP A 36 -2.82 11.03 -14.67
CA ASP A 36 -2.32 11.58 -15.95
C ASP A 36 -1.02 12.39 -15.79
N SER A 37 -0.56 12.61 -14.57
CA SER A 37 0.67 13.36 -14.28
C SER A 37 1.91 12.45 -14.18
N PHE A 38 1.75 11.14 -14.32
CA PHE A 38 2.83 10.18 -14.20
C PHE A 38 2.96 9.30 -15.45
N ASP A 39 4.22 9.07 -15.87
CA ASP A 39 4.53 8.18 -16.99
C ASP A 39 4.47 6.69 -16.60
N LEU A 40 4.41 6.39 -15.30
CA LEU A 40 4.32 5.04 -14.76
C LEU A 40 3.43 5.04 -13.52
N VAL A 41 2.35 4.29 -13.59
CA VAL A 41 1.41 4.06 -12.49
C VAL A 41 1.43 2.57 -12.12
N ILE A 42 1.74 2.29 -10.87
CA ILE A 42 1.81 0.94 -10.32
C ILE A 42 0.78 0.83 -9.19
N ALA A 43 0.03 -0.27 -9.15
CA ALA A 43 -0.79 -0.61 -8.00
C ALA A 43 -0.26 -1.89 -7.34
N THR A 44 -0.24 -1.92 -6.01
CA THR A 44 -0.12 -3.18 -5.28
C THR A 44 -1.48 -3.66 -4.83
N ARG A 45 -1.60 -4.96 -4.58
CA ARG A 45 -2.74 -5.52 -3.88
C ARG A 45 -2.31 -6.69 -3.02
N ASP A 46 -2.90 -6.79 -1.83
CA ASP A 46 -2.84 -7.99 -1.03
C ASP A 46 -3.54 -9.12 -1.77
N TRP A 47 -2.84 -10.26 -1.88
CA TRP A 47 -3.31 -11.41 -2.63
C TRP A 47 -3.03 -12.67 -1.83
N HIS A 48 -3.73 -12.78 -0.69
CA HIS A 48 -3.45 -13.79 0.32
C HIS A 48 -4.00 -15.17 -0.06
N PRO A 49 -3.25 -16.26 0.21
CA PRO A 49 -3.86 -17.60 0.23
C PRO A 49 -4.91 -17.68 1.36
N ALA A 50 -5.89 -18.56 1.19
CA ALA A 50 -7.02 -18.71 2.13
C ALA A 50 -6.59 -19.06 3.56
N GLU A 51 -5.42 -19.69 3.72
CA GLU A 51 -4.79 -20.09 4.99
C GLU A 51 -3.65 -19.17 5.42
N HIS A 52 -3.70 -17.89 5.05
CA HIS A 52 -2.65 -16.94 5.41
C HIS A 52 -2.52 -16.77 6.92
N GLY A 53 -1.29 -16.81 7.44
CA GLY A 53 -0.99 -16.82 8.87
C GLY A 53 -1.39 -15.55 9.64
N SER A 54 -1.70 -14.45 8.97
CA SER A 54 -2.25 -13.25 9.63
C SER A 54 -3.76 -13.34 9.91
N PHE A 55 -4.43 -14.40 9.45
CA PHE A 55 -5.88 -14.53 9.60
C PHE A 55 -6.28 -15.11 10.95
N ALA A 56 -7.35 -14.59 11.53
CA ALA A 56 -7.94 -15.12 12.74
C ALA A 56 -8.35 -16.59 12.54
N GLY A 57 -7.90 -17.46 13.46
CA GLY A 57 -8.19 -18.87 13.45
C GLY A 57 -7.23 -19.73 12.62
N VAL A 58 -6.23 -19.14 11.98
CA VAL A 58 -5.13 -19.85 11.33
C VAL A 58 -3.99 -20.07 12.34
N GLU A 59 -3.51 -21.30 12.45
CA GLU A 59 -2.33 -21.61 13.28
C GLU A 59 -1.05 -21.23 12.53
N VAL A 60 -0.23 -20.40 13.16
CA VAL A 60 1.05 -19.96 12.61
C VAL A 60 2.17 -20.88 13.09
N ASP A 61 2.96 -21.42 12.17
CA ASP A 61 4.22 -22.08 12.48
C ASP A 61 5.27 -21.01 12.83
N SER A 62 5.48 -20.77 14.13
CA SER A 62 6.42 -19.75 14.61
C SER A 62 7.85 -19.95 14.11
N ALA A 63 8.23 -21.16 13.73
CA ALA A 63 9.56 -21.45 13.18
C ALA A 63 9.72 -20.97 11.72
N LYS A 64 8.60 -20.76 11.01
CA LYS A 64 8.57 -20.29 9.62
C LYS A 64 8.11 -18.84 9.49
N TRP A 65 7.44 -18.31 10.51
CA TRP A 65 6.87 -16.99 10.46
C TRP A 65 7.94 -15.90 10.30
N ARG A 66 7.72 -15.00 9.34
CA ARG A 66 8.57 -13.85 9.04
C ARG A 66 7.77 -12.58 9.25
N GLY A 67 7.89 -11.97 10.41
CA GLY A 67 7.15 -10.76 10.77
C GLY A 67 7.26 -10.48 12.26
N ALA A 68 6.36 -9.65 12.77
CA ALA A 68 6.27 -9.38 14.19
C ALA A 68 5.95 -10.67 14.98
N ASP A 69 6.50 -10.79 16.18
CA ASP A 69 6.21 -11.87 17.12
C ASP A 69 5.65 -11.27 18.43
N PRO A 70 4.39 -11.52 18.76
CA PRO A 70 3.40 -12.32 18.01
C PRO A 70 2.94 -11.66 16.71
N PRO A 71 2.46 -12.43 15.71
CA PRO A 71 1.90 -11.88 14.50
C PRO A 71 0.66 -11.03 14.79
N ALA A 72 0.49 -9.94 14.06
CA ALA A 72 -0.78 -9.23 14.07
C ALA A 72 -1.86 -10.11 13.41
N ILE A 73 -3.01 -10.22 14.07
CA ILE A 73 -4.12 -11.06 13.62
C ILE A 73 -5.25 -10.19 13.10
N TRP A 74 -5.68 -10.50 11.90
CA TRP A 74 -6.71 -9.76 11.18
C TRP A 74 -7.92 -10.63 10.83
N PRO A 75 -9.11 -10.05 10.60
CA PRO A 75 -10.17 -10.73 9.88
C PRO A 75 -9.67 -11.27 8.54
N VAL A 76 -10.28 -12.33 8.03
CA VAL A 76 -9.99 -12.83 6.67
C VAL A 76 -10.31 -11.74 5.66
N HIS A 77 -9.34 -11.36 4.84
CA HIS A 77 -9.44 -10.29 3.85
C HIS A 77 -8.56 -10.57 2.64
N CYS A 78 -8.85 -9.92 1.53
CA CYS A 78 -8.05 -9.96 0.30
C CYS A 78 -7.59 -11.37 -0.11
N VAL A 79 -8.48 -12.36 0.05
CA VAL A 79 -8.19 -13.74 -0.38
C VAL A 79 -8.09 -13.78 -1.90
N ALA A 80 -7.01 -14.35 -2.41
CA ALA A 80 -6.70 -14.43 -3.82
C ALA A 80 -7.89 -14.92 -4.67
N GLY A 81 -8.22 -14.19 -5.72
CA GLY A 81 -9.32 -14.52 -6.65
C GLY A 81 -10.71 -14.19 -6.13
N THR A 82 -10.86 -13.56 -4.97
CA THR A 82 -12.16 -13.10 -4.48
C THR A 82 -12.43 -11.64 -4.87
N PRO A 83 -13.69 -11.21 -4.96
CA PRO A 83 -14.02 -9.81 -5.23
C PRO A 83 -13.42 -8.82 -4.21
N GLY A 84 -13.24 -9.24 -2.95
CA GLY A 84 -12.62 -8.43 -1.90
C GLY A 84 -11.17 -8.06 -2.18
N ALA A 85 -10.44 -8.95 -2.83
CA ALA A 85 -9.04 -8.76 -3.21
C ALA A 85 -8.85 -7.92 -4.49
N GLU A 86 -9.90 -7.61 -5.23
CA GLU A 86 -9.78 -6.79 -6.44
C GLU A 86 -9.60 -5.30 -6.09
N LEU A 87 -8.93 -4.56 -6.99
CA LEU A 87 -8.79 -3.11 -6.87
C LEU A 87 -10.17 -2.44 -6.87
N HIS A 88 -10.29 -1.37 -6.10
CA HIS A 88 -11.56 -0.65 -5.95
C HIS A 88 -12.08 -0.12 -7.29
N PRO A 89 -13.39 -0.23 -7.59
CA PRO A 89 -13.94 0.16 -8.89
C PRO A 89 -13.89 1.67 -9.17
N ASP A 90 -13.79 2.51 -8.13
CA ASP A 90 -13.65 3.96 -8.31
C ASP A 90 -12.23 4.38 -8.73
N LEU A 91 -11.25 3.48 -8.70
CA LEU A 91 -9.96 3.70 -9.34
C LEU A 91 -10.11 3.61 -10.87
N GLU A 92 -9.59 4.57 -11.60
CA GLU A 92 -9.48 4.50 -13.07
C GLU A 92 -8.44 3.44 -13.48
N GLN A 93 -8.77 2.18 -13.26
CA GLN A 93 -7.85 1.04 -13.40
C GLN A 93 -7.22 0.92 -14.79
N ALA A 94 -7.87 1.45 -15.81
CA ALA A 94 -7.33 1.47 -17.18
C ALA A 94 -6.04 2.32 -17.32
N LYS A 95 -5.75 3.17 -16.34
CA LYS A 95 -4.53 3.99 -16.28
C LYS A 95 -3.44 3.37 -15.40
N VAL A 96 -3.67 2.21 -14.81
CA VAL A 96 -2.66 1.47 -14.05
C VAL A 96 -1.85 0.61 -15.02
N ASP A 97 -0.55 0.87 -15.11
CA ASP A 97 0.34 0.17 -16.05
C ASP A 97 0.73 -1.23 -15.54
N VAL A 98 0.90 -1.37 -14.22
CA VAL A 98 1.37 -2.63 -13.61
C VAL A 98 0.66 -2.87 -12.28
N VAL A 99 0.18 -4.08 -12.07
CA VAL A 99 -0.32 -4.56 -10.77
C VAL A 99 0.69 -5.55 -10.20
N ILE A 100 1.02 -5.38 -8.92
CA ILE A 100 1.93 -6.23 -8.15
C ILE A 100 1.15 -6.88 -7.02
N ASP A 101 1.02 -8.19 -7.07
CA ASP A 101 0.43 -8.98 -5.98
C ASP A 101 1.47 -9.23 -4.89
N LYS A 102 1.11 -8.95 -3.63
CA LYS A 102 1.95 -9.16 -2.45
C LYS A 102 1.24 -9.99 -1.38
N GLY A 103 1.93 -10.33 -0.31
CA GLY A 103 1.33 -11.10 0.78
C GLY A 103 0.93 -12.52 0.40
N GLN A 104 1.60 -13.12 -0.59
CA GLN A 104 1.29 -14.46 -1.09
C GLN A 104 1.95 -15.58 -0.26
N ASP A 105 2.96 -15.26 0.56
CA ASP A 105 3.55 -16.23 1.48
C ASP A 105 2.73 -16.31 2.77
N PRO A 106 2.11 -17.48 3.08
CA PRO A 106 1.29 -17.63 4.27
C PRO A 106 2.07 -17.48 5.59
N ASN A 107 3.40 -17.51 5.54
CA ASN A 107 4.26 -17.39 6.72
C ASN A 107 4.90 -15.99 6.85
N SER A 108 4.36 -14.98 6.19
CA SER A 108 4.86 -13.62 6.22
C SER A 108 3.74 -12.62 6.49
N GLN A 109 4.07 -11.49 7.14
CA GLN A 109 3.08 -10.43 7.36
C GLN A 109 2.64 -9.78 6.05
N GLY A 110 3.58 -9.61 5.10
CA GLY A 110 3.28 -9.17 3.74
C GLY A 110 2.86 -7.70 3.59
N TYR A 111 3.20 -6.82 4.54
CA TYR A 111 2.76 -5.41 4.47
C TYR A 111 3.41 -4.60 3.35
N SER A 112 4.72 -4.73 3.17
CA SER A 112 5.45 -3.92 2.18
C SER A 112 5.22 -4.41 0.75
N GLY A 113 5.01 -3.46 -0.17
CA GLY A 113 4.98 -3.73 -1.60
C GLY A 113 6.30 -4.28 -2.16
N PHE A 114 7.41 -4.11 -1.43
CA PHE A 114 8.72 -4.64 -1.81
C PHE A 114 8.95 -6.06 -1.30
N GLN A 115 8.24 -6.48 -0.24
CA GLN A 115 8.49 -7.76 0.41
C GLN A 115 8.03 -8.93 -0.46
N ASP A 116 8.98 -9.80 -0.83
CA ASP A 116 8.75 -11.01 -1.65
C ASP A 116 8.09 -10.72 -3.01
N THR A 117 8.31 -9.52 -3.57
CA THR A 117 7.81 -9.09 -4.87
C THR A 117 8.93 -8.65 -5.80
N ARG A 118 8.58 -8.37 -7.06
CA ARG A 118 9.50 -7.79 -8.03
C ARG A 118 9.46 -6.25 -8.11
N LEU A 119 8.79 -5.57 -7.17
CA LEU A 119 8.58 -4.13 -7.26
C LEU A 119 9.89 -3.35 -7.36
N GLY A 120 10.86 -3.64 -6.49
CA GLY A 120 12.16 -2.95 -6.50
C GLY A 120 12.92 -3.13 -7.81
N ASP A 121 12.94 -4.34 -8.36
CA ASP A 121 13.57 -4.61 -9.66
C ASP A 121 12.86 -3.89 -10.81
N LEU A 122 11.53 -3.94 -10.82
CA LEU A 122 10.72 -3.23 -11.82
C LEU A 122 11.03 -1.73 -11.82
N LEU A 123 11.08 -1.10 -10.65
CA LEU A 123 11.35 0.32 -10.52
C LEU A 123 12.75 0.69 -11.04
N ARG A 124 13.75 -0.13 -10.72
CA ARG A 124 15.13 0.06 -11.22
C ARG A 124 15.22 -0.13 -12.74
N GLU A 125 14.60 -1.18 -13.27
CA GLU A 125 14.55 -1.46 -14.71
C GLU A 125 13.90 -0.32 -15.50
N ARG A 126 12.91 0.33 -14.92
CA ARG A 126 12.22 1.51 -15.50
C ARG A 126 12.96 2.82 -15.26
N GLY A 127 14.07 2.82 -14.50
CA GLY A 127 14.83 4.02 -14.18
C GLY A 127 14.08 5.00 -13.26
N VAL A 128 13.20 4.46 -12.41
CA VAL A 128 12.49 5.27 -11.41
C VAL A 128 13.47 5.72 -10.32
N SER A 129 13.42 6.99 -9.96
CA SER A 129 14.20 7.57 -8.87
C SER A 129 13.33 8.16 -7.77
N ARG A 130 12.12 8.62 -8.11
CA ARG A 130 11.16 9.18 -7.16
C ARG A 130 9.85 8.43 -7.23
N LEU A 131 9.31 8.09 -6.04
CA LEU A 131 8.00 7.47 -5.87
C LEU A 131 7.05 8.46 -5.19
N PHE A 132 5.85 8.54 -5.73
CA PHE A 132 4.73 9.19 -5.09
C PHE A 132 3.79 8.09 -4.61
N VAL A 133 3.55 8.01 -3.31
CA VAL A 133 2.86 6.87 -2.69
C VAL A 133 1.52 7.30 -2.14
N ALA A 134 0.48 6.64 -2.58
CA ALA A 134 -0.90 6.77 -2.11
C ALA A 134 -1.46 5.39 -1.75
N GLY A 135 -2.63 5.31 -1.12
CA GLY A 135 -3.32 4.04 -0.88
C GLY A 135 -3.63 3.75 0.58
N LEU A 136 -3.77 2.49 0.89
CA LEU A 136 -4.23 1.96 2.17
C LEU A 136 -3.26 0.89 2.72
N ALA A 137 -3.14 0.73 4.02
CA ALA A 137 -3.51 1.68 5.06
C ALA A 137 -2.25 2.44 5.49
N THR A 138 -2.41 3.72 5.85
CA THR A 138 -1.29 4.62 6.23
C THR A 138 -0.35 3.98 7.24
N ASP A 139 -0.90 3.40 8.30
CA ASP A 139 -0.21 2.85 9.47
C ASP A 139 0.34 1.42 9.27
N TYR A 140 0.02 0.76 8.15
CA TYR A 140 0.49 -0.59 7.81
C TYR A 140 1.17 -0.65 6.45
N CYS A 141 0.43 -0.97 5.38
CA CYS A 141 1.03 -1.26 4.07
C CYS A 141 1.70 -0.04 3.45
N VAL A 142 1.11 1.15 3.58
CA VAL A 142 1.71 2.40 3.08
C VAL A 142 3.02 2.67 3.82
N LYS A 143 3.00 2.71 5.17
CA LYS A 143 4.21 2.94 5.97
C LYS A 143 5.32 1.96 5.61
N ASN A 144 5.04 0.66 5.67
CA ASN A 144 6.06 -0.35 5.41
C ASN A 144 6.63 -0.27 3.98
N THR A 145 5.78 0.03 3.00
CA THR A 145 6.22 0.23 1.61
C THR A 145 7.11 1.47 1.47
N VAL A 146 6.75 2.58 2.12
CA VAL A 146 7.56 3.82 2.10
C VAL A 146 8.91 3.61 2.78
N LEU A 147 8.93 2.97 3.96
CA LEU A 147 10.17 2.70 4.69
C LEU A 147 11.13 1.82 3.88
N ASP A 148 10.62 0.78 3.21
CA ASP A 148 11.44 -0.08 2.37
C ASP A 148 11.90 0.65 1.10
N ALA A 149 11.03 1.46 0.46
CA ALA A 149 11.45 2.29 -0.67
C ALA A 149 12.60 3.21 -0.30
N ARG A 150 12.55 3.86 0.88
CA ARG A 150 13.65 4.70 1.37
C ARG A 150 14.93 3.90 1.63
N ARG A 151 14.82 2.69 2.23
CA ARG A 151 15.98 1.79 2.43
C ARG A 151 16.62 1.36 1.11
N GLU A 152 15.81 1.17 0.07
CA GLU A 152 16.26 0.82 -1.28
C GLU A 152 16.80 2.01 -2.09
N GLY A 153 16.77 3.22 -1.53
CA GLY A 153 17.37 4.42 -2.08
C GLY A 153 16.48 5.26 -2.99
N PHE A 154 15.18 4.98 -3.02
CA PHE A 154 14.22 5.82 -3.75
C PHE A 154 13.91 7.10 -2.97
N ASP A 155 13.75 8.22 -3.67
CA ASP A 155 13.12 9.40 -3.10
C ASP A 155 11.62 9.18 -3.04
N VAL A 156 11.00 9.46 -1.88
CA VAL A 156 9.59 9.17 -1.66
C VAL A 156 8.83 10.43 -1.26
N THR A 157 7.69 10.66 -1.90
CA THR A 157 6.67 11.60 -1.47
C THR A 157 5.39 10.81 -1.16
N VAL A 158 4.87 10.93 0.06
CA VAL A 158 3.55 10.40 0.44
C VAL A 158 2.49 11.41 0.08
N VAL A 159 1.44 10.97 -0.61
CA VAL A 159 0.30 11.81 -0.97
C VAL A 159 -0.67 11.86 0.21
N GLU A 160 -0.55 12.90 1.04
CA GLU A 160 -1.16 12.99 2.36
C GLU A 160 -2.69 12.91 2.34
N ASP A 161 -3.33 13.54 1.37
CA ASP A 161 -4.79 13.50 1.18
C ASP A 161 -5.30 12.23 0.49
N ALA A 162 -4.39 11.39 -0.03
CA ALA A 162 -4.67 10.13 -0.71
C ALA A 162 -4.25 8.88 0.09
N VAL A 163 -4.12 8.99 1.41
CA VAL A 163 -3.91 7.85 2.31
C VAL A 163 -4.92 7.88 3.45
N ARG A 164 -5.29 6.71 3.97
CA ARG A 164 -6.13 6.56 5.18
C ARG A 164 -5.63 5.37 5.99
N GLY A 165 -5.68 5.50 7.33
CA GLY A 165 -5.19 4.47 8.24
C GLY A 165 -6.29 3.65 8.89
N VAL A 166 -5.93 2.47 9.37
CA VAL A 166 -6.79 1.62 10.20
C VAL A 166 -7.05 2.26 11.55
N ASN A 167 -5.99 2.86 12.14
CA ASN A 167 -6.03 3.52 13.44
C ASN A 167 -6.62 2.60 14.53
N VAL A 168 -5.94 1.47 14.81
CA VAL A 168 -6.27 0.63 15.96
C VAL A 168 -6.19 1.47 17.23
N GLU A 169 -5.10 2.25 17.37
CA GLU A 169 -5.02 3.37 18.31
C GLU A 169 -5.24 4.69 17.55
N PRO A 170 -5.88 5.69 18.18
CA PRO A 170 -6.29 6.92 17.51
C PRO A 170 -5.19 7.65 16.72
N ASP A 171 -3.95 7.59 17.22
CA ASP A 171 -2.80 8.35 16.68
C ASP A 171 -1.90 7.51 15.75
N ASP A 172 -2.31 6.29 15.37
CA ASP A 172 -1.46 5.38 14.58
C ASP A 172 -1.08 5.96 13.23
N SER A 173 -1.99 6.62 12.54
CA SER A 173 -1.71 7.27 11.26
C SER A 173 -0.76 8.44 11.41
N GLU A 174 -0.92 9.29 12.44
CA GLU A 174 -0.03 10.42 12.70
C GLU A 174 1.39 9.93 12.96
N ARG A 175 1.55 8.97 13.87
CA ARG A 175 2.85 8.34 14.14
C ARG A 175 3.47 7.69 12.90
N ALA A 176 2.65 7.06 12.06
CA ALA A 176 3.14 6.45 10.83
C ALA A 176 3.67 7.49 9.83
N LEU A 177 2.99 8.63 9.70
CA LEU A 177 3.45 9.73 8.86
C LEU A 177 4.77 10.33 9.41
N GLU A 178 4.87 10.55 10.73
CA GLU A 178 6.11 10.99 11.38
C GLU A 178 7.27 10.01 11.12
N GLU A 179 7.05 8.70 11.30
CA GLU A 179 8.08 7.69 11.02
C GLU A 179 8.55 7.71 9.55
N MET A 180 7.63 7.95 8.61
CA MET A 180 7.97 8.06 7.19
C MET A 180 8.78 9.33 6.91
N GLU A 181 8.46 10.47 7.53
CA GLU A 181 9.24 11.71 7.42
C GLU A 181 10.63 11.56 8.04
N GLU A 182 10.75 10.93 9.22
CA GLU A 182 12.04 10.62 9.86
C GLU A 182 12.93 9.73 8.98
N ALA A 183 12.32 8.82 8.18
CA ALA A 183 13.02 8.02 7.19
C ALA A 183 13.39 8.81 5.92
N GLY A 184 13.02 10.09 5.84
CA GLY A 184 13.33 10.99 4.74
C GLY A 184 12.29 11.02 3.62
N ALA A 185 11.07 10.55 3.86
CA ALA A 185 9.96 10.80 2.94
C ALA A 185 9.46 12.24 3.10
N ARG A 186 8.95 12.81 2.02
CA ARG A 186 8.23 14.09 2.02
C ARG A 186 6.72 13.81 2.11
N LEU A 187 5.98 14.65 2.81
CA LEU A 187 4.52 14.69 2.72
C LEU A 187 4.09 15.83 1.79
N ALA A 188 3.11 15.59 0.93
CA ALA A 188 2.49 16.61 0.10
C ALA A 188 1.07 16.20 -0.28
N THR A 189 0.19 17.18 -0.48
CA THR A 189 -1.15 16.93 -1.00
C THR A 189 -1.15 16.70 -2.51
N SER A 190 -2.20 16.08 -3.04
CA SER A 190 -2.37 15.91 -4.50
C SER A 190 -2.34 17.25 -5.25
N ASP A 191 -2.96 18.29 -4.71
CA ASP A 191 -2.97 19.64 -5.30
C ASP A 191 -1.56 20.24 -5.38
N GLU A 192 -0.73 20.11 -4.33
CA GLU A 192 0.65 20.58 -4.34
C GLU A 192 1.50 19.84 -5.38
N ILE A 193 1.33 18.52 -5.47
CA ILE A 193 2.03 17.70 -6.46
C ILE A 193 1.65 18.12 -7.88
N LEU A 194 0.37 18.31 -8.15
CA LEU A 194 -0.12 18.78 -9.46
C LEU A 194 0.45 20.16 -9.82
N ALA A 195 0.49 21.07 -8.85
CA ALA A 195 1.05 22.42 -9.07
C ALA A 195 2.55 22.40 -9.39
N GLU A 196 3.31 21.44 -8.85
CA GLU A 196 4.75 21.29 -9.14
C GLU A 196 5.02 20.65 -10.52
N ARG A 197 4.02 20.04 -11.16
CA ARG A 197 4.16 19.28 -12.42
C ARG A 197 3.62 20.00 -13.67
N VAL A 198 3.11 21.22 -13.51
CA VAL A 198 2.61 22.08 -14.61
C VAL A 198 3.73 22.78 -15.36
#